data_17d6cdffd4a88703ef230cf020e88df5
#
_entry.id   17d6cdffd4a88703ef230cf020e88df5
#
_cell.length_a   1.000
_cell.length_b   1.000
_cell.length_c   1.000
_cell.angle_alpha   90.00
_cell.angle_beta   90.00
_cell.angle_gamma   90.00
#
_symmetry.space_group_name_H-M   'P 1'
#
loop_
_entity.id
_entity.type
_entity.pdbx_description
1 polymer ?
#
loop_
_entity_poly.entity_id
_entity_poly.type
_entity_poly.pdbx_seq_one_letter_code
_entity_poly.pdbx_strand_id
1 'polypeptide(L)'
;MVYGTLSLAKQYDKDGKIDQWMQDFLRADGKNLALADGLLLEERHYFGLREIPISLLSDVKSGTPEYLHEENAIQYFFYVVEQMKESLADGWDAPPLIVDYVYGQFHVNDGRHRLELYRQLGVERVWAAMWTTGEENRKTVEKILEDNK
;
A
#
# COMPACT_ATOMS: atom_id res chain seq x y z
N MET A 1 -9.63 -2.76 18.15
CA MET A 1 -8.32 -3.33 17.82
C MET A 1 -7.68 -2.60 16.66
N VAL A 2 -6.39 -2.38 16.71
CA VAL A 2 -5.63 -1.73 15.62
C VAL A 2 -5.02 -2.82 14.73
N TYR A 3 -5.43 -2.86 13.47
CA TYR A 3 -4.88 -3.81 12.50
C TYR A 3 -3.75 -3.21 11.68
N GLY A 4 -3.65 -1.89 11.66
CA GLY A 4 -2.74 -1.14 10.78
C GLY A 4 -1.31 -1.05 11.29
N THR A 5 -0.66 -2.19 11.50
CA THR A 5 0.76 -2.25 11.83
C THR A 5 1.44 -3.25 10.90
N LEU A 6 2.71 -2.98 10.59
CA LEU A 6 3.51 -3.91 9.80
C LEU A 6 3.69 -5.24 10.54
N SER A 7 3.87 -5.20 11.85
CA SER A 7 4.06 -6.40 12.66
C SER A 7 2.88 -7.34 12.56
N LEU A 8 1.65 -6.81 12.63
CA LEU A 8 0.45 -7.65 12.54
C LEU A 8 0.25 -8.16 11.11
N ALA A 9 0.52 -7.33 10.11
CA ALA A 9 0.45 -7.76 8.72
C ALA A 9 1.42 -8.93 8.45
N LYS A 10 2.62 -8.88 9.02
CA LYS A 10 3.59 -9.98 8.92
C LYS A 10 3.08 -11.27 9.54
N GLN A 11 2.36 -11.18 10.65
CA GLN A 11 1.76 -12.37 11.29
C GLN A 11 0.68 -13.00 10.39
N TYR A 12 -0.19 -12.18 9.82
CA TYR A 12 -1.19 -12.68 8.88
C TYR A 12 -0.55 -13.31 7.64
N ASP A 13 0.48 -12.66 7.11
CA ASP A 13 1.18 -13.16 5.91
C ASP A 13 1.84 -14.52 6.18
N LYS A 14 2.43 -14.68 7.35
CA LYS A 14 3.05 -15.94 7.77
C LYS A 14 2.06 -17.10 7.76
N ASP A 15 0.79 -16.81 8.06
CA ASP A 15 -0.29 -17.79 8.05
C ASP A 15 -0.99 -17.88 6.69
N GLY A 16 -0.48 -17.20 5.67
CA GLY A 16 -1.08 -17.20 4.33
C GLY A 16 -2.38 -16.42 4.25
N LYS A 17 -2.58 -15.41 5.12
CA LYS A 17 -3.85 -14.70 5.29
C LYS A 17 -3.75 -13.21 5.04
N ILE A 18 -2.90 -12.77 4.11
CA ILE A 18 -2.79 -11.33 3.84
C ILE A 18 -4.10 -10.74 3.30
N ASP A 19 -4.86 -11.53 2.57
CA ASP A 19 -6.19 -11.14 2.10
C ASP A 19 -7.12 -10.81 3.28
N GLN A 20 -7.09 -11.64 4.33
CA GLN A 20 -7.89 -11.38 5.53
C GLN A 20 -7.39 -10.13 6.27
N TRP A 21 -6.06 -9.92 6.32
CA TRP A 21 -5.52 -8.70 6.92
C TRP A 21 -6.05 -7.45 6.20
N MET A 22 -6.10 -7.49 4.87
CA MET A 22 -6.64 -6.35 4.11
C MET A 22 -8.08 -6.06 4.51
N GLN A 23 -8.93 -7.10 4.62
CA GLN A 23 -10.32 -6.90 5.01
C GLN A 23 -10.42 -6.36 6.43
N ASP A 24 -9.71 -6.95 7.38
CA ASP A 24 -9.76 -6.54 8.78
C ASP A 24 -9.27 -5.09 8.95
N PHE A 25 -8.16 -4.75 8.33
CA PHE A 25 -7.58 -3.42 8.39
C PHE A 25 -8.49 -2.37 7.73
N LEU A 26 -8.90 -2.62 6.49
CA LEU A 26 -9.68 -1.65 5.72
C LEU A 26 -11.06 -1.39 6.32
N ARG A 27 -11.63 -2.37 7.00
CA ARG A 27 -12.94 -2.22 7.65
C ARG A 27 -12.86 -1.61 9.05
N ALA A 28 -11.68 -1.55 9.62
CA ALA A 28 -11.44 -1.00 10.96
C ALA A 28 -10.63 0.29 10.87
N ASP A 29 -9.41 0.27 11.38
CA ASP A 29 -8.58 1.48 11.47
C ASP A 29 -8.09 2.02 10.12
N GLY A 30 -8.08 1.22 9.07
CA GLY A 30 -7.78 1.70 7.71
C GLY A 30 -8.87 2.56 7.10
N LYS A 31 -10.10 2.40 7.53
CA LYS A 31 -11.26 3.22 7.14
C LYS A 31 -11.42 3.38 5.62
N ASN A 32 -11.35 2.26 4.91
CA ASN A 32 -11.49 2.24 3.46
C ASN A 32 -12.44 1.12 3.04
N LEU A 33 -13.71 1.29 3.36
CA LEU A 33 -14.75 0.29 3.08
C LEU A 33 -14.92 0.05 1.59
N ALA A 34 -14.77 1.10 0.78
CA ALA A 34 -14.92 0.98 -0.68
C ALA A 34 -13.90 0.00 -1.25
N LEU A 35 -12.64 0.09 -0.83
CA LEU A 35 -11.62 -0.84 -1.29
C LEU A 35 -11.89 -2.26 -0.74
N ALA A 36 -12.26 -2.38 0.53
CA ALA A 36 -12.58 -3.68 1.12
C ALA A 36 -13.68 -4.39 0.33
N ASP A 37 -14.77 -3.69 0.03
CA ASP A 37 -15.88 -4.23 -0.74
C ASP A 37 -15.46 -4.55 -2.18
N GLY A 38 -14.68 -3.65 -2.79
CA GLY A 38 -14.19 -3.85 -4.16
C GLY A 38 -13.37 -5.11 -4.32
N LEU A 39 -12.53 -5.42 -3.35
CA LEU A 39 -11.69 -6.64 -3.39
C LEU A 39 -12.53 -7.92 -3.42
N LEU A 40 -13.74 -7.90 -2.86
CA LEU A 40 -14.62 -9.07 -2.81
C LEU A 40 -15.50 -9.26 -4.06
N LEU A 41 -15.46 -8.31 -5.01
CA LEU A 41 -16.32 -8.36 -6.19
C LEU A 41 -15.93 -9.46 -7.18
N GLU A 42 -14.70 -9.88 -7.20
CA GLU A 42 -14.24 -10.97 -8.04
C GLU A 42 -13.04 -11.66 -7.40
N GLU A 43 -12.64 -12.79 -7.94
CA GLU A 43 -11.49 -13.53 -7.44
C GLU A 43 -10.20 -12.77 -7.73
N ARG A 44 -9.35 -12.62 -6.70
CA ARG A 44 -8.07 -11.92 -6.78
C ARG A 44 -6.94 -12.90 -6.51
N HIS A 45 -5.76 -12.58 -7.02
CA HIS A 45 -4.53 -13.26 -6.65
C HIS A 45 -3.77 -12.40 -5.66
N TYR A 46 -3.46 -12.94 -4.49
CA TYR A 46 -2.74 -12.26 -3.43
C TYR A 46 -1.31 -12.80 -3.38
N PHE A 47 -0.33 -11.88 -3.48
CA PHE A 47 1.09 -12.26 -3.47
C PHE A 47 1.69 -12.21 -2.07
N GLY A 48 0.88 -11.88 -1.08
CA GLY A 48 1.32 -11.73 0.29
C GLY A 48 1.98 -10.38 0.52
N LEU A 49 2.75 -10.33 1.59
CA LEU A 49 3.47 -9.14 1.99
C LEU A 49 4.88 -9.18 1.40
N ARG A 50 5.24 -8.15 0.65
CA ARG A 50 6.52 -8.08 -0.06
C ARG A 50 7.22 -6.77 0.19
N GLU A 51 8.55 -6.82 0.37
CA GLU A 51 9.36 -5.63 0.36
C GLU A 51 9.83 -5.39 -1.07
N ILE A 52 9.46 -4.26 -1.66
CA ILE A 52 9.69 -3.97 -3.07
C ILE A 52 10.41 -2.64 -3.24
N PRO A 53 11.16 -2.47 -4.35
CA PRO A 53 11.70 -1.16 -4.68
C PRO A 53 10.57 -0.14 -4.86
N ILE A 54 10.69 1.02 -4.24
CA ILE A 54 9.67 2.07 -4.37
C ILE A 54 9.54 2.51 -5.83
N SER A 55 10.60 2.37 -6.61
CA SER A 55 10.59 2.73 -8.04
C SER A 55 9.64 1.89 -8.89
N LEU A 56 9.17 0.74 -8.41
CA LEU A 56 8.16 -0.04 -9.11
C LEU A 56 6.80 0.63 -9.10
N LEU A 57 6.54 1.51 -8.14
CA LEU A 57 5.22 2.12 -7.97
C LEU A 57 5.04 3.30 -8.93
N SER A 58 3.99 3.25 -9.76
CA SER A 58 3.73 4.29 -10.75
C SER A 58 3.38 5.64 -10.13
N ASP A 59 2.90 5.62 -8.88
CA ASP A 59 2.42 6.81 -8.17
C ASP A 59 3.53 7.63 -7.52
N VAL A 60 4.79 7.20 -7.66
CA VAL A 60 5.91 7.82 -6.93
C VAL A 60 6.41 9.14 -7.53
N LYS A 61 5.88 9.54 -8.68
CA LYS A 61 6.47 10.56 -9.55
C LYS A 61 6.40 12.01 -9.10
N SER A 62 5.48 12.37 -8.20
CA SER A 62 5.34 13.77 -7.80
C SER A 62 4.95 13.91 -6.35
N GLY A 63 5.27 15.09 -5.78
CA GLY A 63 4.91 15.40 -4.41
C GLY A 63 3.42 15.62 -4.20
N THR A 64 2.71 16.14 -5.20
CA THR A 64 1.28 16.41 -5.10
C THR A 64 0.50 15.36 -5.88
N PRO A 65 -0.37 14.59 -5.21
CA PRO A 65 -1.21 13.62 -5.92
C PRO A 65 -2.09 14.28 -6.97
N GLU A 66 -2.20 13.64 -8.14
CA GLU A 66 -2.97 14.18 -9.27
C GLU A 66 -4.44 14.37 -8.96
N TYR A 67 -5.01 13.57 -8.03
CA TYR A 67 -6.42 13.67 -7.68
C TYR A 67 -6.73 14.85 -6.77
N LEU A 68 -5.72 15.56 -6.26
CA LEU A 68 -5.92 16.73 -5.40
C LEU A 68 -5.83 18.00 -6.21
N HIS A 69 -6.93 18.74 -6.29
CA HIS A 69 -7.04 19.95 -7.06
C HIS A 69 -7.28 21.22 -6.21
N GLU A 70 -7.89 21.04 -5.04
CA GLU A 70 -8.17 22.16 -4.14
C GLU A 70 -6.98 22.40 -3.21
N GLU A 71 -6.61 23.67 -3.05
CA GLU A 71 -5.47 24.04 -2.22
C GLU A 71 -5.61 23.58 -0.78
N ASN A 72 -6.80 23.67 -0.20
CA ASN A 72 -7.04 23.21 1.17
C ASN A 72 -6.84 21.70 1.30
N ALA A 73 -7.25 20.93 0.30
CA ALA A 73 -7.05 19.47 0.30
C ALA A 73 -5.57 19.13 0.17
N ILE A 74 -4.84 19.87 -0.65
CA ILE A 74 -3.38 19.68 -0.81
C ILE A 74 -2.67 20.01 0.49
N GLN A 75 -3.02 21.12 1.14
CA GLN A 75 -2.42 21.50 2.42
C GLN A 75 -2.70 20.47 3.49
N TYR A 76 -3.94 19.95 3.56
CA TYR A 76 -4.29 18.90 4.52
C TYR A 76 -3.52 17.62 4.26
N PHE A 77 -3.37 17.23 3.00
CA PHE A 77 -2.60 16.06 2.62
C PHE A 77 -1.17 16.14 3.17
N PHE A 78 -0.49 17.24 2.92
CA PHE A 78 0.88 17.42 3.40
C PHE A 78 0.96 17.60 4.93
N TYR A 79 -0.07 18.16 5.54
CA TYR A 79 -0.16 18.21 7.00
C TYR A 79 -0.15 16.78 7.59
N VAL A 80 -0.97 15.91 7.01
CA VAL A 80 -1.02 14.50 7.45
C VAL A 80 0.34 13.82 7.25
N VAL A 81 1.00 14.07 6.12
CA VAL A 81 2.35 13.52 5.87
C VAL A 81 3.33 13.96 6.95
N GLU A 82 3.30 15.24 7.34
CA GLU A 82 4.18 15.75 8.42
C GLU A 82 3.88 15.08 9.77
N GLN A 83 2.59 14.85 10.09
CA GLN A 83 2.21 14.13 11.30
C GLN A 83 2.72 12.70 11.27
N MET A 84 2.64 12.04 10.13
CA MET A 84 3.18 10.69 9.95
C MET A 84 4.70 10.65 10.09
N LYS A 85 5.38 11.68 9.60
CA LYS A 85 6.83 11.80 9.73
C LYS A 85 7.25 11.83 11.19
N GLU A 86 6.55 12.62 12.01
CA GLU A 86 6.79 12.68 13.45
C GLU A 86 6.52 11.33 14.11
N SER A 87 5.41 10.68 13.76
CA SER A 87 5.06 9.36 14.29
C SER A 87 6.12 8.31 13.95
N LEU A 88 6.63 8.34 12.73
CA LEU A 88 7.66 7.40 12.29
C LEU A 88 8.96 7.61 13.10
N ALA A 89 9.33 8.87 13.33
CA ALA A 89 10.49 9.20 14.17
C ALA A 89 10.32 8.69 15.61
N ASP A 90 9.08 8.63 16.10
CA ASP A 90 8.75 8.13 17.44
C ASP A 90 8.55 6.60 17.48
N GLY A 91 8.84 5.90 16.40
CA GLY A 91 8.78 4.43 16.36
C GLY A 91 7.47 3.84 15.90
N TRP A 92 6.67 4.59 15.17
CA TRP A 92 5.41 4.10 14.60
C TRP A 92 5.66 2.86 13.72
N ASP A 93 4.93 1.80 14.03
CA ASP A 93 4.90 0.55 13.23
C ASP A 93 3.87 0.72 12.13
N ALA A 94 4.26 1.41 11.06
CA ALA A 94 3.34 1.79 9.98
C ALA A 94 2.83 0.57 9.22
N PRO A 95 1.55 0.55 8.83
CA PRO A 95 1.02 -0.55 8.02
C PRO A 95 1.66 -0.55 6.64
N PRO A 96 1.75 -1.73 6.00
CA PRO A 96 2.22 -1.79 4.62
C PRO A 96 1.28 -1.04 3.69
N LEU A 97 1.79 -0.61 2.55
CA LEU A 97 0.97 -0.09 1.46
C LEU A 97 0.12 -1.24 0.90
N ILE A 98 -1.05 -0.93 0.37
CA ILE A 98 -1.83 -1.91 -0.39
C ILE A 98 -1.68 -1.55 -1.86
N VAL A 99 -1.21 -2.51 -2.66
CA VAL A 99 -0.75 -2.27 -4.03
C VAL A 99 -1.36 -3.31 -4.95
N ASP A 100 -1.89 -2.88 -6.09
CA ASP A 100 -2.32 -3.78 -7.15
C ASP A 100 -1.48 -3.60 -8.41
N TYR A 101 -1.62 -4.56 -9.31
CA TYR A 101 -1.03 -4.49 -10.65
C TYR A 101 -2.17 -4.54 -11.66
N VAL A 102 -2.31 -3.49 -12.45
CA VAL A 102 -3.33 -3.39 -13.49
C VAL A 102 -2.82 -2.49 -14.62
N TYR A 103 -3.18 -2.84 -15.85
CA TYR A 103 -2.76 -2.10 -17.05
C TYR A 103 -1.24 -1.88 -17.12
N GLY A 104 -0.49 -2.89 -16.74
CA GLY A 104 0.98 -2.85 -16.84
C GLY A 104 1.68 -2.02 -15.77
N GLN A 105 0.97 -1.60 -14.71
CA GLN A 105 1.53 -0.72 -13.69
C GLN A 105 1.12 -1.15 -12.27
N PHE A 106 1.99 -0.87 -11.31
CA PHE A 106 1.68 -1.05 -9.89
C PHE A 106 1.11 0.26 -9.33
N HIS A 107 -0.06 0.17 -8.70
CA HIS A 107 -0.76 1.32 -8.13
C HIS A 107 -0.94 1.15 -6.63
N VAL A 108 -0.79 2.24 -5.88
CA VAL A 108 -1.09 2.26 -4.46
C VAL A 108 -2.59 2.49 -4.28
N ASN A 109 -3.28 1.49 -3.75
CA ASN A 109 -4.74 1.57 -3.48
C ASN A 109 -5.01 2.21 -2.12
N ASP A 110 -4.12 2.00 -1.16
CA ASP A 110 -4.22 2.53 0.18
C ASP A 110 -2.82 2.84 0.70
N GLY A 111 -2.65 4.03 1.26
CA GLY A 111 -1.37 4.47 1.80
C GLY A 111 -0.68 5.57 1.01
N ARG A 112 -1.41 6.41 0.29
CA ARG A 112 -0.81 7.49 -0.51
C ARG A 112 -0.05 8.51 0.35
N HIS A 113 -0.51 8.80 1.55
CA HIS A 113 0.22 9.66 2.49
C HIS A 113 1.54 9.00 2.89
N ARG A 114 1.53 7.70 3.18
CA ARG A 114 2.74 6.96 3.52
C ARG A 114 3.71 6.90 2.34
N LEU A 115 3.19 6.74 1.11
CA LEU A 115 4.02 6.77 -0.09
C LEU A 115 4.75 8.10 -0.21
N GLU A 116 4.06 9.21 -0.04
CA GLU A 116 4.67 10.54 -0.08
C GLU A 116 5.72 10.70 1.02
N LEU A 117 5.42 10.21 2.23
CA LEU A 117 6.37 10.21 3.33
C LEU A 117 7.66 9.48 2.95
N TYR A 118 7.54 8.27 2.42
CA TYR A 118 8.70 7.46 2.04
C TYR A 118 9.49 8.11 0.90
N ARG A 119 8.79 8.75 -0.04
CA ARG A 119 9.43 9.50 -1.11
C ARG A 119 10.27 10.64 -0.56
N GLN A 120 9.72 11.43 0.37
CA GLN A 120 10.44 12.54 1.00
C GLN A 120 11.66 12.07 1.78
N LEU A 121 11.58 10.93 2.42
CA LEU A 121 12.67 10.37 3.22
C LEU A 121 13.73 9.66 2.37
N GLY A 122 13.51 9.52 1.06
CA GLY A 122 14.45 8.83 0.18
C GLY A 122 14.54 7.32 0.42
N VAL A 123 13.47 6.71 0.91
CA VAL A 123 13.41 5.27 1.14
C VAL A 123 13.47 4.53 -0.18
N GLU A 124 14.33 3.52 -0.29
CA GLU A 124 14.50 2.77 -1.54
C GLU A 124 13.55 1.58 -1.66
N ARG A 125 13.18 0.96 -0.53
CA ARG A 125 12.30 -0.21 -0.53
C ARG A 125 11.19 0.00 0.49
N VAL A 126 10.00 -0.49 0.14
CA VAL A 126 8.81 -0.35 0.98
C VAL A 126 8.08 -1.68 1.10
N TRP A 127 7.38 -1.88 2.21
CA TRP A 127 6.53 -3.05 2.40
C TRP A 127 5.17 -2.81 1.75
N ALA A 128 4.70 -3.80 0.99
CA ALA A 128 3.42 -3.75 0.30
C ALA A 128 2.69 -5.07 0.42
N ALA A 129 1.41 -5.00 0.72
CA ALA A 129 0.49 -6.12 0.60
C ALA A 129 -0.06 -6.08 -0.82
N MET A 130 0.20 -7.11 -1.62
CA MET A 130 0.06 -7.04 -3.07
C MET A 130 -0.98 -8.00 -3.61
N TRP A 131 -1.73 -7.52 -4.60
CA TRP A 131 -2.75 -8.32 -5.26
C TRP A 131 -2.88 -7.93 -6.73
N THR A 132 -3.51 -8.80 -7.51
CA THR A 132 -3.89 -8.51 -8.90
C THR A 132 -5.10 -9.34 -9.28
N THR A 133 -5.59 -9.12 -10.49
CA THR A 133 -6.70 -9.89 -11.05
C THR A 133 -6.27 -10.50 -12.38
N GLY A 134 -6.60 -11.76 -12.59
CA GLY A 134 -6.33 -12.44 -13.83
C GLY A 134 -5.00 -13.19 -13.85
N GLU A 135 -5.00 -14.31 -14.57
CA GLU A 135 -3.85 -15.22 -14.62
C GLU A 135 -2.64 -14.60 -15.31
N GLU A 136 -2.88 -13.83 -16.36
CA GLU A 136 -1.79 -13.20 -17.10
C GLU A 136 -1.06 -12.17 -16.25
N ASN A 137 -1.81 -11.34 -15.52
CA ASN A 137 -1.23 -10.39 -14.57
C ASN A 137 -0.49 -11.12 -13.46
N ARG A 138 -1.04 -12.22 -12.95
CA ARG A 138 -0.39 -13.03 -11.91
C ARG A 138 1.01 -13.47 -12.36
N LYS A 139 1.12 -14.00 -13.56
CA LYS A 139 2.41 -14.46 -14.10
C LYS A 139 3.40 -13.31 -14.25
N THR A 140 2.93 -12.17 -14.75
CA THR A 140 3.77 -10.99 -14.93
C THR A 140 4.31 -10.49 -13.59
N VAL A 141 3.44 -10.38 -12.58
CA VAL A 141 3.85 -9.92 -11.25
C VAL A 141 4.83 -10.88 -10.62
N GLU A 142 4.59 -12.20 -10.70
CA GLU A 142 5.52 -13.18 -10.14
C GLU A 142 6.93 -13.03 -10.71
N LYS A 143 7.02 -12.79 -12.01
CA LYS A 143 8.32 -12.57 -12.66
C LYS A 143 8.98 -11.28 -12.19
N ILE A 144 8.21 -10.19 -12.11
CA ILE A 144 8.73 -8.90 -11.64
C ILE A 144 9.24 -9.02 -10.21
N LEU A 145 8.48 -9.68 -9.33
CA LEU A 145 8.89 -9.86 -7.94
C LEU A 145 10.16 -10.72 -7.84
N GLU A 146 10.27 -11.75 -8.67
CA GLU A 146 11.48 -12.57 -8.71
C GLU A 146 12.70 -11.75 -9.14
N ASP A 147 12.53 -10.88 -10.15
CA ASP A 147 13.62 -10.07 -10.68
C ASP A 147 14.05 -8.94 -9.73
N ASN A 148 13.25 -8.64 -8.71
CA ASN A 148 13.48 -7.52 -7.78
C ASN A 148 13.67 -7.95 -6.32
N LYS A 149 14.07 -9.16 -6.12
CA LYS A 149 14.37 -9.67 -4.77
C LYS A 149 15.53 -8.95 -4.10
#